data_6144105a34bc4b0c7bebb2c76449ce27
#
_entry.id   6144105a34bc4b0c7bebb2c76449ce27
#
_cell.length_a   1.000
_cell.length_b   1.000
_cell.length_c   1.000
_cell.angle_alpha   90.00
_cell.angle_beta   90.00
_cell.angle_gamma   90.00
#
_symmetry.space_group_name_H-M   'P 1'
#
loop_
_entity.id
_entity.type
_entity.pdbx_description
1 polymer ?
#
loop_
_entity_poly.entity_id
_entity_poly.type
_entity_poly.pdbx_seq_one_letter_code
_entity_poly.pdbx_strand_id
1 'polypeptide(L)'
;LVGDIGRMNTVFKLYLQAWMLLAVSAAASFGWLLNVFPLWRMRWRTLFQSGVTILLMGAFMFTLTATSDKISDRLTPPAPRTLDSMTFMNYSELWDGKVMELSEDYRAIRWMQDNVIGSPVIVEANCTEYRWCTRFSIYTGLPGVVGWNWHQRQQRGIFASSVQERVNQVGLFYATPDLEQALNFLKKFDVKYIVVGQLERNVYPPIDLETDGFAKFEEYNGKYWNAVYRDVNTIIYEVIP
;
A
#
# COMPACT_ATOMS: atom_id res chain seq x y z
N LEU A 1 18.75 -1.17 18.13
CA LEU A 1 17.75 -0.86 17.12
C LEU A 1 17.73 0.65 16.89
N VAL A 2 18.51 1.11 15.94
CA VAL A 2 18.46 2.49 15.46
C VAL A 2 17.46 2.48 14.31
N GLY A 3 16.19 2.83 14.59
CA GLY A 3 15.19 3.06 13.55
C GLY A 3 15.00 4.56 13.35
N ASP A 4 14.49 4.96 12.21
CA ASP A 4 14.33 6.38 11.87
C ASP A 4 13.35 7.13 12.76
N ILE A 5 12.44 6.41 13.39
CA ILE A 5 11.46 6.94 14.34
C ILE A 5 11.86 6.54 15.75
N GLY A 6 13.14 6.31 15.99
CA GLY A 6 13.65 5.84 17.26
C GLY A 6 13.06 4.47 17.64
N ARG A 7 12.45 4.38 18.81
CA ARG A 7 11.87 3.12 19.33
C ARG A 7 10.37 2.98 19.09
N MET A 8 9.77 3.81 18.24
CA MET A 8 8.31 3.88 18.10
C MET A 8 7.69 2.53 17.74
N ASN A 9 8.28 1.78 16.81
CA ASN A 9 7.78 0.46 16.42
C ASN A 9 7.85 -0.55 17.57
N THR A 10 8.92 -0.51 18.37
CA THR A 10 9.08 -1.36 19.55
C THR A 10 8.05 -0.99 20.62
N VAL A 11 7.87 0.31 20.87
CA VAL A 11 6.87 0.83 21.81
C VAL A 11 5.47 0.40 21.38
N PHE A 12 5.11 0.57 20.13
CA PHE A 12 3.80 0.15 19.60
C PHE A 12 3.52 -1.35 19.83
N LYS A 13 4.49 -2.20 19.55
CA LYS A 13 4.34 -3.65 19.77
C LYS A 13 4.23 -4.01 21.26
N LEU A 14 4.99 -3.34 22.11
CA LEU A 14 4.90 -3.55 23.56
C LEU A 14 3.58 -3.05 24.14
N TYR A 15 3.05 -1.92 23.64
CA TYR A 15 1.73 -1.44 24.04
C TYR A 15 0.62 -2.41 23.66
N LEU A 16 0.68 -3.05 22.49
CA LEU A 16 -0.29 -4.06 22.10
C LEU A 16 -0.28 -5.25 23.07
N GLN A 17 0.91 -5.74 23.43
CA GLN A 17 1.04 -6.83 24.40
C GLN A 17 0.55 -6.43 25.80
N ALA A 18 0.93 -5.23 26.26
CA ALA A 18 0.47 -4.69 27.54
C ALA A 18 -1.06 -4.57 27.58
N TRP A 19 -1.67 -4.09 26.49
CA TRP A 19 -3.12 -3.98 26.38
C TRP A 19 -3.80 -5.35 26.49
N MET A 20 -3.30 -6.36 25.80
CA MET A 20 -3.85 -7.72 25.88
C MET A 20 -3.73 -8.31 27.28
N LEU A 21 -2.57 -8.17 27.94
CA LEU A 21 -2.35 -8.65 29.29
C LEU A 21 -3.25 -7.96 30.31
N LEU A 22 -3.42 -6.64 30.17
CA LEU A 22 -4.33 -5.86 31.02
C LEU A 22 -5.79 -6.26 30.80
N ALA A 23 -6.20 -6.53 29.56
CA ALA A 23 -7.57 -6.98 29.24
C ALA A 23 -7.86 -8.35 29.89
N VAL A 24 -6.94 -9.31 29.79
CA VAL A 24 -7.08 -10.63 30.40
C VAL A 24 -7.10 -10.51 31.95
N SER A 25 -6.19 -9.71 32.51
CA SER A 25 -6.13 -9.47 33.96
C SER A 25 -7.40 -8.79 34.47
N ALA A 26 -7.93 -7.82 33.74
CA ALA A 26 -9.19 -7.15 34.07
C ALA A 26 -10.37 -8.13 34.05
N ALA A 27 -10.46 -8.98 33.01
CA ALA A 27 -11.51 -9.99 32.91
C ALA A 27 -11.47 -11.02 34.06
N ALA A 28 -10.27 -11.51 34.41
CA ALA A 28 -10.08 -12.42 35.52
C ALA A 28 -10.45 -11.77 36.88
N SER A 29 -9.96 -10.54 37.10
CA SER A 29 -10.29 -9.76 38.30
C SER A 29 -11.78 -9.48 38.42
N PHE A 30 -12.43 -9.16 37.31
CA PHE A 30 -13.88 -8.97 37.28
C PHE A 30 -14.64 -10.25 37.64
N GLY A 31 -14.21 -11.41 37.12
CA GLY A 31 -14.78 -12.71 37.46
C GLY A 31 -14.65 -13.03 38.97
N TRP A 32 -13.51 -12.72 39.60
CA TRP A 32 -13.34 -12.86 41.04
C TRP A 32 -14.23 -11.90 41.81
N LEU A 33 -14.32 -10.65 41.38
CA LEU A 33 -15.20 -9.68 42.02
C LEU A 33 -16.66 -10.10 42.01
N LEU A 34 -17.15 -10.72 40.95
CA LEU A 34 -18.53 -11.21 40.88
C LEU A 34 -18.85 -12.17 42.02
N ASN A 35 -17.90 -13.02 42.44
CA ASN A 35 -18.11 -13.96 43.55
C ASN A 35 -18.19 -13.28 44.92
N VAL A 36 -17.55 -12.13 45.12
CA VAL A 36 -17.54 -11.40 46.40
C VAL A 36 -18.63 -10.31 46.44
N PHE A 37 -19.26 -9.97 45.30
CA PHE A 37 -20.29 -8.96 45.16
C PHE A 37 -21.45 -9.10 46.19
N PRO A 38 -21.97 -10.30 46.48
CA PRO A 38 -23.05 -10.48 47.45
C PRO A 38 -22.68 -10.02 48.86
N LEU A 39 -21.38 -10.02 49.20
CA LEU A 39 -20.86 -9.63 50.51
C LEU A 39 -20.68 -8.12 50.70
N TRP A 40 -20.78 -7.36 49.60
CA TRP A 40 -20.60 -5.90 49.65
C TRP A 40 -21.83 -5.19 50.24
N ARG A 41 -21.59 -4.12 50.97
CA ARG A 41 -22.67 -3.21 51.39
C ARG A 41 -23.34 -2.62 50.15
N MET A 42 -24.65 -2.53 50.15
CA MET A 42 -25.49 -2.12 49.04
C MET A 42 -24.96 -0.87 48.32
N ARG A 43 -24.60 0.17 49.09
CA ARG A 43 -24.10 1.46 48.52
C ARG A 43 -22.81 1.28 47.66
N TRP A 44 -21.87 0.46 48.13
CA TRP A 44 -20.62 0.21 47.41
C TRP A 44 -20.84 -0.64 46.15
N ARG A 45 -21.73 -1.60 46.27
CA ARG A 45 -22.16 -2.43 45.15
C ARG A 45 -22.80 -1.58 44.04
N THR A 46 -23.74 -0.71 44.42
CA THR A 46 -24.42 0.19 43.45
C THR A 46 -23.42 1.16 42.81
N LEU A 47 -22.54 1.77 43.62
CA LEU A 47 -21.52 2.70 43.07
C LEU A 47 -20.61 2.00 42.06
N PHE A 48 -20.12 0.80 42.36
CA PHE A 48 -19.27 0.03 41.43
C PHE A 48 -20.04 -0.37 40.18
N GLN A 49 -21.25 -0.89 40.31
CA GLN A 49 -22.10 -1.25 39.17
C GLN A 49 -22.37 -0.04 38.26
N SER A 50 -22.72 1.11 38.84
CA SER A 50 -22.93 2.34 38.06
C SER A 50 -21.67 2.79 37.32
N GLY A 51 -20.50 2.75 38.01
CA GLY A 51 -19.23 3.10 37.40
C GLY A 51 -18.88 2.19 36.22
N VAL A 52 -18.99 0.88 36.40
CA VAL A 52 -18.74 -0.11 35.33
C VAL A 52 -19.74 0.07 34.18
N THR A 53 -21.01 0.29 34.48
CA THR A 53 -22.04 0.53 33.45
C THR A 53 -21.72 1.77 32.62
N ILE A 54 -21.34 2.88 33.26
CA ILE A 54 -20.96 4.11 32.54
C ILE A 54 -19.74 3.88 31.65
N LEU A 55 -18.72 3.18 32.15
CA LEU A 55 -17.53 2.86 31.35
C LEU A 55 -17.86 1.96 30.16
N LEU A 56 -18.69 0.93 30.37
CA LEU A 56 -19.11 0.05 29.27
C LEU A 56 -19.97 0.78 28.23
N MET A 57 -20.89 1.66 28.68
CA MET A 57 -21.68 2.49 27.76
C MET A 57 -20.76 3.41 26.94
N GLY A 58 -19.77 4.05 27.55
CA GLY A 58 -18.80 4.89 26.84
C GLY A 58 -17.98 4.09 25.82
N ALA A 59 -17.49 2.92 26.19
CA ALA A 59 -16.75 2.03 25.28
C ALA A 59 -17.64 1.56 24.12
N PHE A 60 -18.88 1.19 24.41
CA PHE A 60 -19.83 0.73 23.39
C PHE A 60 -20.23 1.86 22.42
N MET A 61 -20.49 3.05 22.94
CA MET A 61 -20.80 4.24 22.16
C MET A 61 -19.62 4.58 21.22
N PHE A 62 -18.38 4.56 21.72
CA PHE A 62 -17.20 4.75 20.88
C PHE A 62 -17.13 3.72 19.74
N THR A 63 -17.33 2.43 20.05
CA THR A 63 -17.30 1.37 19.03
C THR A 63 -18.36 1.62 17.95
N LEU A 64 -19.57 2.01 18.31
CA LEU A 64 -20.66 2.27 17.35
C LEU A 64 -20.36 3.49 16.48
N THR A 65 -19.99 4.61 17.09
CA THR A 65 -19.75 5.86 16.36
C THR A 65 -18.50 5.76 15.48
N ALA A 66 -17.37 5.30 16.05
CA ALA A 66 -16.13 5.16 15.32
C ALA A 66 -16.21 4.13 14.18
N THR A 67 -16.98 3.06 14.36
CA THR A 67 -17.20 2.06 13.29
C THR A 67 -18.03 2.67 12.17
N SER A 68 -19.11 3.37 12.49
CA SER A 68 -19.96 4.03 11.50
C SER A 68 -19.18 5.06 10.68
N ASP A 69 -18.44 5.94 11.36
CA ASP A 69 -17.63 6.97 10.71
C ASP A 69 -16.52 6.34 9.85
N LYS A 70 -15.87 5.28 10.36
CA LYS A 70 -14.83 4.58 9.61
C LYS A 70 -15.37 3.87 8.37
N ILE A 71 -16.56 3.31 8.45
CA ILE A 71 -17.24 2.71 7.30
C ILE A 71 -17.55 3.77 6.25
N SER A 72 -18.12 4.92 6.65
CA SER A 72 -18.46 5.99 5.71
C SER A 72 -17.22 6.66 5.09
N ASP A 73 -16.10 6.73 5.85
CA ASP A 73 -14.83 7.29 5.37
C ASP A 73 -14.06 6.35 4.42
N ARG A 74 -14.20 5.04 4.62
CA ARG A 74 -13.37 4.05 3.93
C ARG A 74 -14.08 3.29 2.81
N LEU A 75 -15.38 3.24 2.81
CA LEU A 75 -16.15 2.56 1.77
C LEU A 75 -16.60 3.58 0.71
N THR A 76 -16.25 3.33 -0.54
CA THR A 76 -16.78 4.08 -1.66
C THR A 76 -18.26 3.75 -1.85
N PRO A 77 -19.20 4.70 -1.70
CA PRO A 77 -20.63 4.40 -1.70
C PRO A 77 -21.16 3.60 -2.88
N PRO A 78 -20.69 3.83 -4.14
CA PRO A 78 -21.15 3.05 -5.28
C PRO A 78 -20.54 1.65 -5.37
N ALA A 79 -19.50 1.32 -4.59
CA ALA A 79 -18.87 0.01 -4.67
C ALA A 79 -19.76 -1.09 -4.10
N PRO A 80 -19.91 -2.25 -4.77
CA PRO A 80 -20.70 -3.36 -4.27
C PRO A 80 -20.07 -3.96 -3.01
N ARG A 81 -20.92 -4.48 -2.12
CA ARG A 81 -20.45 -5.21 -0.94
C ARG A 81 -19.96 -6.59 -1.36
N THR A 82 -18.66 -6.79 -1.41
CA THR A 82 -18.01 -8.03 -1.84
C THR A 82 -16.79 -8.33 -0.98
N LEU A 83 -16.37 -9.59 -0.97
CA LEU A 83 -15.09 -10.02 -0.38
C LEU A 83 -13.90 -9.84 -1.35
N ASP A 84 -14.14 -9.48 -2.61
CA ASP A 84 -13.07 -9.08 -3.53
C ASP A 84 -12.54 -7.71 -3.14
N SER A 85 -11.38 -7.70 -2.51
CA SER A 85 -10.71 -6.50 -2.00
C SER A 85 -10.25 -5.54 -3.10
N MET A 86 -10.27 -5.94 -4.38
CA MET A 86 -9.87 -5.10 -5.51
C MET A 86 -11.05 -4.37 -6.16
N THR A 87 -12.28 -4.84 -5.96
CA THR A 87 -13.47 -4.31 -6.63
C THR A 87 -13.67 -2.80 -6.43
N PHE A 88 -13.25 -2.25 -5.29
CA PHE A 88 -13.35 -0.81 -5.02
C PHE A 88 -12.68 0.06 -6.07
N MET A 89 -11.62 -0.42 -6.72
CA MET A 89 -10.87 0.33 -7.74
C MET A 89 -11.75 0.75 -8.93
N ASN A 90 -12.79 -0.02 -9.24
CA ASN A 90 -13.72 0.31 -10.32
C ASN A 90 -14.63 1.51 -10.02
N TYR A 91 -14.65 1.96 -8.77
CA TYR A 91 -15.56 2.99 -8.27
C TYR A 91 -14.83 4.13 -7.54
N SER A 92 -13.51 4.08 -7.53
CA SER A 92 -12.70 5.00 -6.74
C SER A 92 -11.72 5.77 -7.61
N GLU A 93 -11.53 7.02 -7.24
CA GLU A 93 -10.49 7.90 -7.74
C GLU A 93 -9.45 8.12 -6.66
N LEU A 94 -8.22 8.37 -7.07
CA LEU A 94 -7.13 8.74 -6.18
C LEU A 94 -6.68 10.17 -6.51
N TRP A 95 -6.58 11.00 -5.48
CA TRP A 95 -5.92 12.28 -5.59
C TRP A 95 -4.45 12.16 -5.19
N ASP A 96 -3.55 12.38 -6.15
CA ASP A 96 -2.11 12.42 -5.92
C ASP A 96 -1.47 13.55 -6.74
N GLY A 97 -1.86 14.79 -6.44
CA GLY A 97 -1.55 15.98 -7.25
C GLY A 97 -2.43 16.11 -8.49
N LYS A 98 -2.95 15.01 -8.99
CA LYS A 98 -3.98 14.90 -10.04
C LYS A 98 -5.00 13.85 -9.65
N VAL A 99 -6.21 13.96 -10.19
CA VAL A 99 -7.21 12.89 -10.09
C VAL A 99 -6.81 11.76 -11.02
N MET A 100 -6.76 10.54 -10.50
CA MET A 100 -6.45 9.32 -11.25
C MET A 100 -7.56 8.29 -11.02
N GLU A 101 -8.05 7.69 -12.10
CA GLU A 101 -9.05 6.63 -12.04
C GLU A 101 -8.39 5.28 -11.73
N LEU A 102 -8.73 4.68 -10.60
CA LEU A 102 -8.18 3.38 -10.22
C LEU A 102 -8.72 2.23 -11.04
N SER A 103 -9.81 2.44 -11.79
CA SER A 103 -10.41 1.42 -12.67
C SER A 103 -9.44 0.96 -13.78
N GLU A 104 -8.57 1.84 -14.28
CA GLU A 104 -7.53 1.46 -15.25
C GLU A 104 -6.47 0.54 -14.62
N ASP A 105 -6.00 0.89 -13.42
CA ASP A 105 -5.08 0.02 -12.68
C ASP A 105 -5.72 -1.34 -12.38
N TYR A 106 -7.01 -1.37 -12.00
CA TYR A 106 -7.75 -2.62 -11.78
C TYR A 106 -7.71 -3.52 -13.01
N ARG A 107 -8.09 -3.00 -14.18
CA ARG A 107 -8.11 -3.80 -15.42
C ARG A 107 -6.71 -4.28 -15.82
N ALA A 108 -5.71 -3.40 -15.70
CA ALA A 108 -4.32 -3.73 -16.02
C ALA A 108 -3.74 -4.79 -15.06
N ILE A 109 -4.01 -4.68 -13.76
CA ILE A 109 -3.59 -5.66 -12.76
C ILE A 109 -4.28 -7.01 -13.01
N ARG A 110 -5.60 -7.02 -13.28
CA ARG A 110 -6.31 -8.25 -13.62
C ARG A 110 -5.74 -8.90 -14.87
N TRP A 111 -5.45 -8.10 -15.90
CA TRP A 111 -4.81 -8.64 -17.09
C TRP A 111 -3.46 -9.32 -16.75
N MET A 112 -2.63 -8.71 -15.91
CA MET A 112 -1.37 -9.34 -15.49
C MET A 112 -1.59 -10.64 -14.71
N GLN A 113 -2.58 -10.66 -13.81
CA GLN A 113 -2.93 -11.87 -13.05
C GLN A 113 -3.34 -13.04 -13.96
N ASP A 114 -4.03 -12.74 -15.06
CA ASP A 114 -4.59 -13.75 -15.97
C ASP A 114 -3.57 -14.18 -17.05
N ASN A 115 -2.62 -13.34 -17.43
CA ASN A 115 -1.78 -13.56 -18.61
C ASN A 115 -0.28 -13.75 -18.29
N VAL A 116 0.22 -13.29 -17.13
CA VAL A 116 1.63 -13.40 -16.79
C VAL A 116 1.92 -14.71 -16.07
N ILE A 117 2.78 -15.52 -16.65
CA ILE A 117 3.17 -16.83 -16.09
C ILE A 117 4.50 -16.71 -15.36
N GLY A 118 4.60 -17.36 -14.22
CA GLY A 118 5.83 -17.38 -13.42
C GLY A 118 5.95 -16.14 -12.52
N SER A 119 7.18 -15.69 -12.32
CA SER A 119 7.48 -14.55 -11.44
C SER A 119 8.51 -13.60 -12.09
N PRO A 120 8.19 -13.05 -13.27
CA PRO A 120 9.08 -12.11 -13.94
C PRO A 120 9.16 -10.78 -13.20
N VAL A 121 10.31 -10.11 -13.32
CA VAL A 121 10.51 -8.77 -12.74
C VAL A 121 9.73 -7.74 -13.54
N ILE A 122 9.02 -6.88 -12.82
CA ILE A 122 8.31 -5.73 -13.39
C ILE A 122 8.95 -4.41 -12.95
N VAL A 123 8.79 -3.37 -13.76
CA VAL A 123 9.08 -1.99 -13.35
C VAL A 123 7.80 -1.17 -13.36
N GLU A 124 7.56 -0.48 -12.26
CA GLU A 124 6.44 0.44 -12.03
C GLU A 124 6.93 1.64 -11.22
N ALA A 125 6.11 2.68 -11.08
CA ALA A 125 6.49 3.88 -10.34
C ALA A 125 6.88 3.58 -8.89
N ASN A 126 7.94 4.24 -8.43
CA ASN A 126 8.35 4.26 -7.04
C ASN A 126 8.19 5.66 -6.46
N CYS A 127 7.59 5.77 -5.30
CA CYS A 127 7.35 7.03 -4.59
C CYS A 127 7.48 6.85 -3.08
N THR A 128 7.16 7.89 -2.33
CA THR A 128 7.13 7.82 -0.87
C THR A 128 6.10 6.80 -0.39
N GLU A 129 6.32 6.26 0.80
CA GLU A 129 5.52 5.19 1.40
C GLU A 129 4.05 5.61 1.59
N TYR A 130 3.20 4.59 1.62
CA TYR A 130 1.75 4.73 1.86
C TYR A 130 0.99 5.48 0.76
N ARG A 131 1.62 5.68 -0.42
CA ARG A 131 0.97 6.13 -1.64
C ARG A 131 0.64 4.94 -2.54
N TRP A 132 0.04 5.20 -3.69
CA TRP A 132 -0.44 4.15 -4.61
C TRP A 132 0.68 3.45 -5.42
N CYS A 133 1.92 3.89 -5.30
CA CYS A 133 3.06 3.24 -5.96
C CYS A 133 3.24 1.80 -5.48
N THR A 134 3.86 0.97 -6.33
CA THR A 134 4.07 -0.47 -6.08
C THR A 134 2.76 -1.28 -6.13
N ARG A 135 1.70 -0.74 -6.72
CA ARG A 135 0.38 -1.35 -6.79
C ARG A 135 0.34 -2.65 -7.59
N PHE A 136 1.09 -2.70 -8.70
CA PHE A 136 1.16 -3.94 -9.50
C PHE A 136 1.85 -5.05 -8.72
N SER A 137 3.00 -4.80 -8.12
CA SER A 137 3.68 -5.78 -7.28
C SER A 137 2.81 -6.25 -6.10
N ILE A 138 2.06 -5.35 -5.46
CA ILE A 138 1.19 -5.69 -4.32
C ILE A 138 0.06 -6.62 -4.74
N TYR A 139 -0.62 -6.33 -5.84
CA TYR A 139 -1.83 -7.07 -6.23
C TYR A 139 -1.55 -8.29 -7.10
N THR A 140 -0.41 -8.35 -7.79
CA THR A 140 -0.02 -9.52 -8.61
C THR A 140 0.92 -10.48 -7.89
N GLY A 141 1.67 -10.00 -6.90
CA GLY A 141 2.76 -10.74 -6.28
C GLY A 141 4.04 -10.79 -7.11
N LEU A 142 4.10 -10.11 -8.26
CA LEU A 142 5.29 -10.05 -9.10
C LEU A 142 6.40 -9.22 -8.47
N PRO A 143 7.67 -9.63 -8.59
CA PRO A 143 8.78 -8.87 -8.05
C PRO A 143 8.98 -7.55 -8.82
N GLY A 144 8.93 -6.43 -8.12
CA GLY A 144 9.30 -5.13 -8.66
C GLY A 144 10.79 -4.84 -8.51
N VAL A 145 11.35 -3.95 -9.36
CA VAL A 145 12.75 -3.49 -9.23
C VAL A 145 13.02 -2.88 -7.86
N VAL A 146 12.02 -2.14 -7.37
CA VAL A 146 12.04 -1.59 -6.00
C VAL A 146 10.73 -1.90 -5.33
N GLY A 147 10.39 -2.18 -4.31
CA GLY A 147 9.10 -2.19 -3.64
C GLY A 147 8.92 -0.91 -2.81
N TRP A 148 8.45 -1.01 -1.61
CA TRP A 148 8.41 0.09 -0.67
C TRP A 148 9.82 0.42 -0.18
N ASN A 149 10.41 1.45 -0.76
CA ASN A 149 11.83 1.79 -0.62
C ASN A 149 12.25 2.03 0.83
N TRP A 150 11.41 2.72 1.62
CA TRP A 150 11.68 3.03 3.01
C TRP A 150 11.78 1.79 3.90
N HIS A 151 10.81 0.88 3.79
CA HIS A 151 10.83 -0.38 4.52
C HIS A 151 12.04 -1.22 4.13
N GLN A 152 12.40 -1.24 2.85
CA GLN A 152 13.58 -1.93 2.37
C GLN A 152 14.86 -1.34 2.93
N ARG A 153 14.99 0.00 2.99
CA ARG A 153 16.14 0.67 3.60
C ARG A 153 16.25 0.39 5.08
N GLN A 154 15.14 0.42 5.81
CA GLN A 154 15.10 0.07 7.23
C GLN A 154 15.55 -1.36 7.51
N GLN A 155 15.05 -2.31 6.74
CA GLN A 155 15.33 -3.73 6.95
C GLN A 155 16.74 -4.12 6.50
N ARG A 156 17.27 -3.45 5.48
CA ARG A 156 18.58 -3.79 4.90
C ARG A 156 19.74 -3.02 5.52
N GLY A 157 19.50 -2.08 6.40
CA GLY A 157 20.51 -1.40 7.21
C GLY A 157 21.69 -0.84 6.40
N ILE A 158 22.82 -1.55 6.41
CA ILE A 158 24.06 -1.13 5.71
C ILE A 158 23.89 -1.06 4.18
N PHE A 159 22.88 -1.71 3.60
CA PHE A 159 22.59 -1.66 2.16
C PHE A 159 21.52 -0.64 1.79
N ALA A 160 21.17 0.29 2.70
CA ALA A 160 20.17 1.32 2.45
C ALA A 160 20.50 2.20 1.22
N SER A 161 21.78 2.51 1.00
CA SER A 161 22.27 3.24 -0.17
C SER A 161 21.99 2.50 -1.49
N SER A 162 22.12 1.18 -1.51
CA SER A 162 21.82 0.38 -2.70
C SER A 162 20.33 0.38 -3.04
N VAL A 163 19.44 0.48 -2.05
CA VAL A 163 18.01 0.66 -2.28
C VAL A 163 17.73 2.04 -2.88
N GLN A 164 18.35 3.09 -2.33
CA GLN A 164 18.20 4.45 -2.87
C GLN A 164 18.72 4.56 -4.30
N GLU A 165 19.83 3.90 -4.60
CA GLU A 165 20.37 3.85 -5.96
C GLU A 165 19.38 3.20 -6.95
N ARG A 166 18.69 2.12 -6.57
CA ARG A 166 17.63 1.52 -7.40
C ARG A 166 16.46 2.48 -7.61
N VAL A 167 16.04 3.22 -6.57
CA VAL A 167 15.00 4.25 -6.71
C VAL A 167 15.38 5.29 -7.74
N ASN A 168 16.62 5.80 -7.66
CA ASN A 168 17.14 6.77 -8.62
C ASN A 168 17.17 6.20 -10.04
N GLN A 169 17.57 4.94 -10.20
CA GLN A 169 17.62 4.29 -11.51
C GLN A 169 16.23 4.06 -12.10
N VAL A 170 15.21 3.75 -11.31
CA VAL A 170 13.81 3.69 -11.78
C VAL A 170 13.36 5.08 -12.25
N GLY A 171 13.67 6.13 -11.50
CA GLY A 171 13.36 7.50 -11.92
C GLY A 171 14.01 7.89 -13.24
N LEU A 172 15.32 7.60 -13.37
CA LEU A 172 16.06 7.84 -14.61
C LEU A 172 15.52 7.02 -15.78
N PHE A 173 15.14 5.77 -15.56
CA PHE A 173 14.56 4.93 -16.59
C PHE A 173 13.29 5.52 -17.21
N TYR A 174 12.39 6.06 -16.38
CA TYR A 174 11.18 6.71 -16.92
C TYR A 174 11.47 8.08 -17.53
N ALA A 175 12.35 8.87 -16.93
CA ALA A 175 12.61 10.23 -17.35
C ALA A 175 13.53 10.35 -18.58
N THR A 176 14.44 9.39 -18.81
CA THR A 176 15.40 9.50 -19.92
C THR A 176 14.76 9.26 -21.29
N PRO A 177 15.04 10.08 -22.30
CA PRO A 177 14.75 9.76 -23.69
C PRO A 177 15.78 8.81 -24.32
N ASP A 178 16.94 8.62 -23.67
CA ASP A 178 18.04 7.79 -24.16
C ASP A 178 17.70 6.30 -24.10
N LEU A 179 17.62 5.69 -25.28
CA LEU A 179 17.32 4.29 -25.47
C LEU A 179 18.37 3.36 -24.85
N GLU A 180 19.66 3.68 -25.03
CA GLU A 180 20.75 2.83 -24.52
C GLU A 180 20.71 2.75 -23.00
N GLN A 181 20.48 3.87 -22.35
CA GLN A 181 20.33 3.95 -20.91
C GLN A 181 19.12 3.14 -20.42
N ALA A 182 17.99 3.21 -21.16
CA ALA A 182 16.79 2.44 -20.85
C ALA A 182 17.04 0.93 -21.01
N LEU A 183 17.69 0.48 -22.08
CA LEU A 183 18.00 -0.93 -22.32
C LEU A 183 18.98 -1.48 -21.27
N ASN A 184 19.99 -0.70 -20.90
CA ASN A 184 20.93 -1.07 -19.84
C ASN A 184 20.23 -1.28 -18.49
N PHE A 185 19.23 -0.44 -18.17
CA PHE A 185 18.40 -0.61 -16.98
C PHE A 185 17.61 -1.92 -17.03
N LEU A 186 16.89 -2.17 -18.13
CA LEU A 186 16.09 -3.39 -18.30
C LEU A 186 16.93 -4.65 -18.16
N LYS A 187 18.09 -4.68 -18.82
CA LYS A 187 19.05 -5.78 -18.74
C LYS A 187 19.63 -5.96 -17.32
N LYS A 188 20.00 -4.86 -16.67
CA LYS A 188 20.60 -4.88 -15.31
C LYS A 188 19.67 -5.52 -14.28
N PHE A 189 18.38 -5.26 -14.37
CA PHE A 189 17.38 -5.74 -13.42
C PHE A 189 16.56 -6.92 -13.93
N ASP A 190 16.88 -7.46 -15.10
CA ASP A 190 16.14 -8.54 -15.77
C ASP A 190 14.64 -8.23 -15.85
N VAL A 191 14.30 -6.99 -16.21
CA VAL A 191 12.92 -6.53 -16.28
C VAL A 191 12.23 -7.16 -17.49
N LYS A 192 11.08 -7.79 -17.23
CA LYS A 192 10.28 -8.43 -18.28
C LYS A 192 9.05 -7.61 -18.66
N TYR A 193 8.45 -6.89 -17.72
CA TYR A 193 7.29 -6.04 -18.00
C TYR A 193 7.49 -4.61 -17.49
N ILE A 194 7.04 -3.67 -18.31
CA ILE A 194 7.12 -2.23 -18.03
C ILE A 194 5.69 -1.71 -17.91
N VAL A 195 5.36 -1.11 -16.76
CA VAL A 195 4.07 -0.44 -16.55
C VAL A 195 4.22 1.04 -16.88
N VAL A 196 3.33 1.55 -17.73
CA VAL A 196 3.25 2.97 -18.09
C VAL A 196 1.80 3.43 -17.94
N GLY A 197 1.45 3.90 -16.76
CA GLY A 197 0.10 4.34 -16.40
C GLY A 197 0.03 5.82 -16.03
N GLN A 198 -1.13 6.22 -15.51
CA GLN A 198 -1.36 7.58 -15.01
C GLN A 198 -0.38 7.94 -13.90
N LEU A 199 -0.08 6.99 -13.00
CA LEU A 199 0.79 7.22 -11.86
C LEU A 199 2.25 7.40 -12.31
N GLU A 200 2.75 6.60 -13.23
CA GLU A 200 4.11 6.73 -13.77
C GLU A 200 4.31 8.11 -14.37
N ARG A 201 3.36 8.58 -15.19
CA ARG A 201 3.42 9.92 -15.79
C ARG A 201 3.26 11.06 -14.78
N ASN A 202 2.59 10.80 -13.65
CA ASN A 202 2.44 11.78 -12.58
C ASN A 202 3.69 11.88 -11.69
N VAL A 203 4.33 10.75 -11.41
CA VAL A 203 5.53 10.68 -10.56
C VAL A 203 6.77 11.17 -11.32
N TYR A 204 6.85 10.93 -12.63
CA TYR A 204 7.98 11.29 -13.48
C TYR A 204 7.53 12.20 -14.63
N PRO A 205 7.01 13.41 -14.33
CA PRO A 205 6.57 14.32 -15.38
C PRO A 205 7.77 14.73 -16.26
N PRO A 206 7.54 15.04 -17.55
CA PRO A 206 8.57 15.61 -18.40
C PRO A 206 9.18 16.86 -17.77
N ILE A 207 10.50 17.01 -17.87
CA ILE A 207 11.21 18.19 -17.36
C ILE A 207 10.92 19.40 -18.26
N ASP A 208 10.81 19.15 -19.55
CA ASP A 208 10.41 20.10 -20.57
C ASP A 208 9.67 19.40 -21.72
N LEU A 209 9.11 20.17 -22.68
CA LEU A 209 8.35 19.64 -23.82
C LEU A 209 9.24 18.88 -24.84
N GLU A 210 10.55 19.06 -24.79
CA GLU A 210 11.50 18.45 -25.72
C GLU A 210 12.08 17.13 -25.17
N THR A 211 11.95 16.89 -23.86
CA THR A 211 12.57 15.73 -23.17
C THR A 211 11.53 14.79 -22.54
N ASP A 212 10.46 14.46 -23.27
CA ASP A 212 9.51 13.47 -22.79
C ASP A 212 10.12 12.05 -22.83
N GLY A 213 10.59 11.59 -21.67
CA GLY A 213 11.11 10.23 -21.52
C GLY A 213 10.08 9.13 -21.80
N PHE A 214 8.78 9.41 -21.79
CA PHE A 214 7.75 8.43 -22.11
C PHE A 214 7.56 8.21 -23.62
N ALA A 215 7.97 9.14 -24.47
CA ALA A 215 7.87 9.02 -25.93
C ALA A 215 8.59 7.76 -26.45
N LYS A 216 9.71 7.37 -25.83
CA LYS A 216 10.47 6.17 -26.20
C LYS A 216 9.64 4.89 -26.17
N PHE A 217 8.64 4.79 -25.28
CA PHE A 217 7.86 3.56 -25.16
C PHE A 217 7.02 3.28 -26.41
N GLU A 218 6.49 4.31 -27.04
CA GLU A 218 5.77 4.17 -28.32
C GLU A 218 6.74 4.13 -29.51
N GLU A 219 7.80 4.93 -29.50
CA GLU A 219 8.77 5.01 -30.60
C GLU A 219 9.47 3.65 -30.86
N TYR A 220 9.78 2.93 -29.78
CA TYR A 220 10.48 1.66 -29.90
C TYR A 220 9.58 0.44 -29.67
N ASN A 221 8.26 0.62 -29.65
CA ASN A 221 7.29 -0.46 -29.62
C ASN A 221 7.39 -1.36 -30.86
N GLY A 222 7.40 -2.67 -30.65
CA GLY A 222 7.64 -3.66 -31.70
C GLY A 222 9.13 -3.91 -32.04
N LYS A 223 10.05 -3.18 -31.40
CA LYS A 223 11.49 -3.33 -31.64
C LYS A 223 12.26 -3.86 -30.41
N TYR A 224 12.03 -3.28 -29.25
CA TYR A 224 12.69 -3.68 -27.99
C TYR A 224 11.69 -4.15 -26.92
N TRP A 225 10.46 -3.76 -27.08
CA TRP A 225 9.32 -4.18 -26.26
C TRP A 225 8.04 -4.15 -27.07
N ASN A 226 7.05 -4.95 -26.67
CA ASN A 226 5.73 -5.00 -27.28
C ASN A 226 4.67 -4.54 -26.30
N ALA A 227 3.77 -3.66 -26.72
CA ALA A 227 2.58 -3.33 -25.96
C ALA A 227 1.64 -4.54 -25.93
N VAL A 228 1.62 -5.26 -24.82
CA VAL A 228 0.80 -6.47 -24.62
C VAL A 228 -0.56 -6.18 -23.99
N TYR A 229 -0.69 -5.01 -23.35
CA TYR A 229 -1.96 -4.51 -22.83
C TYR A 229 -2.07 -3.01 -23.07
N ARG A 230 -3.27 -2.52 -23.49
CA ARG A 230 -3.57 -1.10 -23.67
C ARG A 230 -4.95 -0.77 -23.11
N ASP A 231 -5.01 0.30 -22.34
CA ASP A 231 -6.24 0.98 -21.92
C ASP A 231 -6.12 2.48 -22.23
N VAL A 232 -7.00 3.31 -21.73
CA VAL A 232 -7.03 4.76 -22.04
C VAL A 232 -5.70 5.44 -21.74
N ASN A 233 -5.19 5.28 -20.50
CA ASN A 233 -3.93 5.90 -20.07
C ASN A 233 -2.90 4.89 -19.54
N THR A 234 -3.24 3.59 -19.52
CA THR A 234 -2.37 2.55 -18.97
C THR A 234 -1.98 1.55 -20.05
N ILE A 235 -0.67 1.35 -20.19
CA ILE A 235 -0.07 0.42 -21.15
C ILE A 235 0.90 -0.47 -20.40
N ILE A 236 0.89 -1.76 -20.71
CA ILE A 236 1.93 -2.71 -20.25
C ILE A 236 2.71 -3.15 -21.48
N TYR A 237 4.03 -3.00 -21.37
CA TYR A 237 4.95 -3.49 -22.40
C TYR A 237 5.68 -4.73 -21.90
N GLU A 238 5.80 -5.73 -22.75
CA GLU A 238 6.66 -6.89 -22.55
C GLU A 238 7.99 -6.67 -23.27
N VAL A 239 9.10 -6.82 -22.55
CA VAL A 239 10.45 -6.66 -23.09
C VAL A 239 10.77 -7.84 -24.00
N ILE A 240 11.21 -7.57 -25.22
CA ILE A 240 11.67 -8.58 -26.18
C ILE A 240 13.05 -9.08 -25.72
N PRO A 241 13.29 -10.41 -25.69
CA PRO A 241 14.56 -11.02 -25.27
C PRO A 241 15.77 -10.56 -26.06
#